data_03172059a2fc4c4d35864bd5769c8356
#
_entry.id   03172059a2fc4c4d35864bd5769c8356
#
_cell.length_a   1.000
_cell.length_b   1.000
_cell.length_c   1.000
_cell.angle_alpha   90.00
_cell.angle_beta   90.00
_cell.angle_gamma   90.00
#
_symmetry.space_group_name_H-M   'P 1'
#
loop_
_entity.id
_entity.type
_entity.pdbx_description
1 polymer ?
#
loop_
_entity_poly.entity_id
_entity_poly.type
_entity_poly.pdbx_seq_one_letter_code
_entity_poly.pdbx_strand_id
1 'polypeptide(L)'
;MIMFRDEFNSVCNAAKGKMALLNNNPAGYFMSAMVAGAFITLGGFVTFTLGSILTAAGCTITKVIMAFSFASALSLVVMAGAELFTGNNFVMAAASFKKEVSWLDTLKLWVVCYLGNFVGAVILVALFQLGGVPKGATGEYFATIAAGKMGGTASTLFFKGMLCNMLVCLAVWCCTKMKTESGKLIMIFWCIYIFM
;
A
#
# COMPACT_ATOMS: atom_id res chain seq x y z
N MET A 1 -4.84 25.58 22.09
CA MET A 1 -5.16 24.13 21.93
C MET A 1 -4.68 23.72 20.53
N ILE A 2 -3.69 22.82 20.43
CA ILE A 2 -3.19 22.38 19.14
C ILE A 2 -4.20 21.37 18.59
N MET A 3 -4.87 21.72 17.51
CA MET A 3 -5.82 20.84 16.82
C MET A 3 -5.13 19.54 16.42
N PHE A 4 -5.74 18.37 16.68
CA PHE A 4 -5.25 17.02 16.35
C PHE A 4 -3.99 16.56 17.12
N ARG A 5 -3.73 17.11 18.30
CA ARG A 5 -2.55 16.74 19.10
C ARG A 5 -2.53 15.27 19.50
N ASP A 6 -3.68 14.74 19.87
CA ASP A 6 -3.81 13.37 20.37
C ASP A 6 -3.65 12.34 19.24
N GLU A 7 -4.23 12.63 18.08
CA GLU A 7 -4.08 11.81 16.88
C GLU A 7 -2.62 11.81 16.40
N PHE A 8 -1.96 12.98 16.41
CA PHE A 8 -0.56 13.06 16.02
C PHE A 8 0.34 12.31 17.01
N ASN A 9 0.07 12.39 18.31
CA ASN A 9 0.76 11.60 19.34
C ASN A 9 0.53 10.10 19.11
N SER A 10 -0.68 9.69 18.74
CA SER A 10 -0.98 8.29 18.40
C SER A 10 -0.14 7.79 17.24
N VAL A 11 0.02 8.59 16.17
CA VAL A 11 0.90 8.28 15.04
C VAL A 11 2.36 8.11 15.49
N CYS A 12 2.87 9.02 16.33
CA CYS A 12 4.24 8.91 16.85
C CYS A 12 4.44 7.68 17.75
N ASN A 13 3.45 7.33 18.56
CA ASN A 13 3.48 6.11 19.36
C ASN A 13 3.46 4.85 18.49
N ALA A 14 2.69 4.84 17.42
CA ALA A 14 2.72 3.77 16.44
C ALA A 14 4.12 3.59 15.83
N ALA A 15 4.81 4.69 15.48
CA ALA A 15 6.19 4.64 14.99
C ALA A 15 7.15 3.97 15.97
N LYS A 16 7.07 4.33 17.27
CA LYS A 16 7.86 3.69 18.33
C LYS A 16 7.57 2.19 18.44
N GLY A 17 6.31 1.80 18.36
CA GLY A 17 5.90 0.39 18.38
C GLY A 17 6.49 -0.40 17.19
N LYS A 18 6.49 0.20 16.01
CA LYS A 18 7.09 -0.39 14.80
C LYS A 18 8.61 -0.54 14.94
N MET A 19 9.29 0.45 15.47
CA MET A 19 10.73 0.36 15.77
C MET A 19 11.04 -0.69 16.84
N ALA A 20 10.24 -0.75 17.90
CA ALA A 20 10.38 -1.78 18.92
C ALA A 20 10.20 -3.19 18.32
N LEU A 21 9.20 -3.40 17.46
CA LEU A 21 9.00 -4.66 16.76
C LEU A 21 10.20 -5.00 15.87
N LEU A 22 10.69 -4.05 15.07
CA LEU A 22 11.84 -4.27 14.20
C LEU A 22 13.11 -4.62 14.98
N ASN A 23 13.34 -3.98 16.12
CA ASN A 23 14.54 -4.20 16.93
C ASN A 23 14.47 -5.50 17.76
N ASN A 24 13.30 -5.83 18.31
CA ASN A 24 13.13 -7.00 19.17
C ASN A 24 12.80 -8.27 18.40
N ASN A 25 12.12 -8.15 17.26
CA ASN A 25 11.73 -9.27 16.41
C ASN A 25 11.80 -8.89 14.92
N PRO A 26 13.02 -8.75 14.35
CA PRO A 26 13.19 -8.33 12.95
C PRO A 26 12.54 -9.30 11.96
N ALA A 27 12.56 -10.61 12.26
CA ALA A 27 11.90 -11.62 11.41
C ALA A 27 10.38 -11.43 11.40
N GLY A 28 9.76 -11.20 12.55
CA GLY A 28 8.33 -10.92 12.66
C GLY A 28 7.93 -9.62 11.93
N TYR A 29 8.74 -8.56 12.05
CA TYR A 29 8.53 -7.33 11.29
C TYR A 29 8.61 -7.56 9.78
N PHE A 30 9.64 -8.28 9.32
CA PHE A 30 9.83 -8.61 7.91
C PHE A 30 8.68 -9.47 7.36
N MET A 31 8.22 -10.47 8.11
CA MET A 31 7.04 -11.27 7.75
C MET A 31 5.78 -10.41 7.61
N SER A 32 5.54 -9.50 8.54
CA SER A 32 4.42 -8.56 8.46
C SER A 32 4.51 -7.66 7.21
N ALA A 33 5.73 -7.24 6.84
CA ALA A 33 5.95 -6.49 5.60
C ALA A 33 5.71 -7.37 4.36
N MET A 34 6.12 -8.64 4.36
CA MET A 34 5.81 -9.58 3.26
C MET A 34 4.29 -9.75 3.08
N VAL A 35 3.56 -9.90 4.17
CA VAL A 35 2.09 -10.02 4.15
C VAL A 35 1.45 -8.76 3.52
N ALA A 36 1.93 -7.56 3.85
CA ALA A 36 1.45 -6.33 3.22
C ALA A 36 1.69 -6.32 1.70
N GLY A 37 2.87 -6.72 1.25
CA GLY A 37 3.18 -6.87 -0.18
C GLY A 37 2.25 -7.85 -0.88
N ALA A 38 1.96 -8.98 -0.24
CA ALA A 38 1.01 -9.96 -0.74
C ALA A 38 -0.42 -9.37 -0.86
N PHE A 39 -0.90 -8.62 0.15
CA PHE A 39 -2.21 -7.98 0.09
C PHE A 39 -2.34 -6.95 -1.04
N ILE A 40 -1.29 -6.14 -1.27
CA ILE A 40 -1.27 -5.21 -2.42
C ILE A 40 -1.32 -5.99 -3.73
N THR A 41 -0.62 -7.10 -3.82
CA THR A 41 -0.63 -7.97 -5.01
C THR A 41 -2.01 -8.59 -5.24
N LEU A 42 -2.70 -9.09 -4.19
CA LEU A 42 -4.08 -9.59 -4.30
C LEU A 42 -5.03 -8.53 -4.89
N GLY A 43 -4.99 -7.31 -4.35
CA GLY A 43 -5.79 -6.21 -4.87
C GLY A 43 -5.45 -5.88 -6.32
N GLY A 44 -4.16 -5.93 -6.70
CA GLY A 44 -3.71 -5.77 -8.07
C GLY A 44 -4.24 -6.86 -9.00
N PHE A 45 -4.22 -8.13 -8.58
CA PHE A 45 -4.76 -9.24 -9.36
C PHE A 45 -6.26 -9.08 -9.64
N VAL A 46 -7.07 -8.78 -8.62
CA VAL A 46 -8.50 -8.52 -8.79
C VAL A 46 -8.72 -7.36 -9.77
N THR A 47 -8.02 -6.26 -9.56
CA THR A 47 -8.15 -5.04 -10.37
C THR A 47 -7.81 -5.28 -11.84
N PHE A 48 -6.70 -5.95 -12.12
CA PHE A 48 -6.28 -6.18 -13.51
C PHE A 48 -7.06 -7.30 -14.18
N THR A 49 -7.54 -8.28 -13.43
CA THR A 49 -8.47 -9.29 -13.94
C THR A 49 -9.78 -8.65 -14.38
N LEU A 50 -10.38 -7.81 -13.54
CA LEU A 50 -11.57 -7.03 -13.91
C LEU A 50 -11.29 -6.11 -15.10
N GLY A 51 -10.13 -5.44 -15.10
CA GLY A 51 -9.70 -4.61 -16.22
C GLY A 51 -9.63 -5.36 -17.55
N SER A 52 -9.06 -6.57 -17.54
CA SER A 52 -8.99 -7.43 -18.71
C SER A 52 -10.38 -7.81 -19.24
N ILE A 53 -11.25 -8.32 -18.36
CA ILE A 53 -12.60 -8.77 -18.72
C ILE A 53 -13.44 -7.60 -19.27
N LEU A 54 -13.43 -6.46 -18.57
CA LEU A 54 -14.24 -5.30 -18.95
C LEU A 54 -13.72 -4.62 -20.23
N THR A 55 -12.40 -4.60 -20.42
CA THR A 55 -11.80 -4.07 -21.68
C THR A 55 -12.18 -4.95 -22.87
N ALA A 56 -12.12 -6.27 -22.73
CA ALA A 56 -12.54 -7.20 -23.75
C ALA A 56 -14.04 -7.08 -24.08
N ALA A 57 -14.87 -6.74 -23.10
CA ALA A 57 -16.29 -6.47 -23.27
C ALA A 57 -16.61 -5.06 -23.82
N GLY A 58 -15.60 -4.23 -24.13
CA GLY A 58 -15.81 -2.85 -24.61
C GLY A 58 -16.43 -1.90 -23.58
N CYS A 59 -16.29 -2.19 -22.27
CA CYS A 59 -16.91 -1.39 -21.23
C CYS A 59 -16.19 -0.04 -21.06
N THR A 60 -16.94 1.07 -21.18
CA THR A 60 -16.39 2.43 -21.12
C THR A 60 -15.99 2.87 -19.71
N ILE A 61 -16.55 2.25 -18.65
CA ILE A 61 -16.27 2.57 -17.25
C ILE A 61 -15.26 1.64 -16.61
N THR A 62 -14.49 0.88 -17.41
CA THR A 62 -13.48 -0.07 -16.91
C THR A 62 -12.56 0.53 -15.87
N LYS A 63 -12.01 1.73 -16.11
CA LYS A 63 -11.12 2.40 -15.15
C LYS A 63 -11.79 2.72 -13.82
N VAL A 64 -13.06 3.09 -13.84
CA VAL A 64 -13.85 3.39 -12.63
C VAL A 64 -13.98 2.13 -11.77
N ILE A 65 -14.30 0.99 -12.39
CA ILE A 65 -14.44 -0.30 -11.69
C ILE A 65 -13.08 -0.79 -11.16
N MET A 66 -12.02 -0.62 -11.93
CA MET A 66 -10.65 -0.92 -11.49
C MET A 66 -10.25 -0.09 -10.28
N ALA A 67 -10.53 1.22 -10.29
CA ALA A 67 -10.28 2.11 -9.15
C ALA A 67 -11.05 1.65 -7.89
N PHE A 68 -12.32 1.30 -8.07
CA PHE A 68 -13.16 0.77 -7.00
C PHE A 68 -12.57 -0.51 -6.40
N SER A 69 -12.18 -1.46 -7.23
CA SER A 69 -11.68 -2.77 -6.78
C SER A 69 -10.33 -2.69 -6.06
N PHE A 70 -9.44 -1.78 -6.48
CA PHE A 70 -8.10 -1.63 -5.88
C PHE A 70 -8.13 -1.13 -4.44
N ALA A 71 -9.21 -0.48 -4.00
CA ALA A 71 -9.39 -0.08 -2.60
C ALA A 71 -9.32 -1.27 -1.62
N SER A 72 -9.66 -2.48 -2.08
CA SER A 72 -9.52 -3.71 -1.29
C SER A 72 -8.08 -3.98 -0.83
N ALA A 73 -7.07 -3.62 -1.63
CA ALA A 73 -5.67 -3.83 -1.32
C ALA A 73 -5.25 -3.15 0.01
N LEU A 74 -5.49 -1.85 0.12
CA LEU A 74 -5.14 -1.10 1.32
C LEU A 74 -6.07 -1.44 2.50
N SER A 75 -7.32 -1.77 2.22
CA SER A 75 -8.26 -2.26 3.24
C SER A 75 -7.72 -3.51 3.92
N LEU A 76 -7.24 -4.49 3.16
CA LEU A 76 -6.61 -5.71 3.71
C LEU A 76 -5.38 -5.37 4.56
N VAL A 77 -4.50 -4.50 4.08
CA VAL A 77 -3.29 -4.10 4.83
C VAL A 77 -3.65 -3.48 6.17
N VAL A 78 -4.57 -2.52 6.18
CA VAL A 78 -4.91 -1.77 7.40
C VAL A 78 -5.71 -2.63 8.38
N MET A 79 -6.69 -3.37 7.89
CA MET A 79 -7.57 -4.17 8.75
C MET A 79 -6.88 -5.42 9.31
N ALA A 80 -5.97 -6.03 8.54
CA ALA A 80 -5.19 -7.16 9.02
C ALA A 80 -3.92 -6.75 9.80
N GLY A 81 -3.57 -5.46 9.81
CA GLY A 81 -2.44 -4.95 10.60
C GLY A 81 -1.08 -5.27 10.01
N ALA A 82 -0.90 -5.21 8.68
CA ALA A 82 0.35 -5.50 8.01
C ALA A 82 1.21 -4.24 7.77
N GLU A 83 2.53 -4.41 7.65
CA GLU A 83 3.51 -3.34 7.54
C GLU A 83 3.74 -2.91 6.08
N LEU A 84 3.09 -1.82 5.67
CA LEU A 84 3.20 -1.28 4.32
C LEU A 84 4.16 -0.08 4.26
N PHE A 85 5.14 -0.13 3.35
CA PHE A 85 6.15 0.91 3.15
C PHE A 85 5.53 2.31 2.95
N THR A 86 4.54 2.43 2.06
CA THR A 86 3.89 3.71 1.75
C THR A 86 3.18 4.32 2.95
N GLY A 87 2.54 3.51 3.81
CA GLY A 87 1.95 3.97 5.06
C GLY A 87 3.01 4.36 6.10
N ASN A 88 4.10 3.61 6.15
CA ASN A 88 5.22 3.87 7.06
C ASN A 88 5.99 5.15 6.71
N ASN A 89 5.91 5.65 5.47
CA ASN A 89 6.49 6.93 5.12
C ASN A 89 5.93 8.07 5.96
N PHE A 90 4.62 8.13 6.14
CA PHE A 90 3.98 9.12 7.00
C PHE A 90 4.26 8.89 8.49
N VAL A 91 4.04 7.66 8.96
CA VAL A 91 4.12 7.33 10.39
C VAL A 91 5.51 7.59 10.95
N MET A 92 6.54 7.12 10.23
CA MET A 92 7.94 7.30 10.65
C MET A 92 8.42 8.73 10.50
N ALA A 93 8.09 9.41 9.39
CA ALA A 93 8.47 10.80 9.18
C ALA A 93 7.87 11.72 10.25
N ALA A 94 6.59 11.53 10.61
CA ALA A 94 5.93 12.30 11.67
C ALA A 94 6.69 12.20 13.02
N ALA A 95 7.09 10.99 13.41
CA ALA A 95 7.85 10.76 14.64
C ALA A 95 9.27 11.32 14.56
N SER A 96 9.93 11.25 13.38
CA SER A 96 11.27 11.81 13.18
C SER A 96 11.28 13.33 13.21
N PHE A 97 10.29 13.99 12.61
CA PHE A 97 10.13 15.45 12.74
C PHE A 97 9.89 15.89 14.17
N LYS A 98 9.18 15.08 14.95
CA LYS A 98 8.98 15.32 16.40
C LYS A 98 10.21 14.94 17.25
N LYS A 99 11.27 14.40 16.64
CA LYS A 99 12.49 13.91 17.28
C LYS A 99 12.26 12.75 18.28
N GLU A 100 11.20 11.98 18.09
CA GLU A 100 10.90 10.79 18.90
C GLU A 100 11.52 9.50 18.33
N VAL A 101 11.89 9.50 17.03
CA VAL A 101 12.64 8.45 16.34
C VAL A 101 13.74 9.12 15.51
N SER A 102 14.90 8.49 15.42
CA SER A 102 15.99 9.03 14.58
C SER A 102 15.71 8.84 13.09
N TRP A 103 16.27 9.71 12.25
CA TRP A 103 16.18 9.56 10.80
C TRP A 103 16.90 8.31 10.28
N LEU A 104 17.96 7.86 10.96
CA LEU A 104 18.66 6.62 10.62
C LEU A 104 17.78 5.40 10.88
N ASP A 105 17.08 5.36 12.01
CA ASP A 105 16.12 4.30 12.33
C ASP A 105 14.95 4.30 11.35
N THR A 106 14.47 5.48 10.99
CA THR A 106 13.42 5.65 9.99
C THR A 106 13.85 5.08 8.64
N LEU A 107 15.04 5.41 8.18
CA LEU A 107 15.59 4.88 6.93
C LEU A 107 15.77 3.36 6.98
N LYS A 108 16.31 2.84 8.10
CA LYS A 108 16.45 1.40 8.32
C LYS A 108 15.10 0.69 8.19
N LEU A 109 14.09 1.20 8.89
CA LEU A 109 12.73 0.63 8.85
C LEU A 109 12.14 0.69 7.44
N TRP A 110 12.29 1.81 6.74
CA TRP A 110 11.79 1.95 5.36
C TRP A 110 12.43 0.93 4.41
N VAL A 111 13.75 0.73 4.48
CA VAL A 111 14.45 -0.25 3.64
C VAL A 111 13.96 -1.66 3.92
N VAL A 112 13.89 -2.06 5.20
CA VAL A 112 13.43 -3.40 5.59
C VAL A 112 11.97 -3.63 5.16
N CYS A 113 11.11 -2.62 5.37
CA CYS A 113 9.71 -2.69 4.99
C CYS A 113 9.54 -2.79 3.46
N TYR A 114 10.26 -1.98 2.69
CA TYR A 114 10.24 -2.02 1.23
C TYR A 114 10.65 -3.38 0.68
N LEU A 115 11.77 -3.93 1.19
CA LEU A 115 12.24 -5.26 0.79
C LEU A 115 11.24 -6.36 1.17
N GLY A 116 10.65 -6.28 2.36
CA GLY A 116 9.61 -7.23 2.77
C GLY A 116 8.38 -7.16 1.85
N ASN A 117 7.86 -5.96 1.55
CA ASN A 117 6.74 -5.79 0.62
C ASN A 117 7.07 -6.37 -0.77
N PHE A 118 8.29 -6.12 -1.27
CA PHE A 118 8.74 -6.65 -2.56
C PHE A 118 8.79 -8.18 -2.55
N VAL A 119 9.42 -8.79 -1.55
CA VAL A 119 9.51 -10.26 -1.43
C VAL A 119 8.12 -10.89 -1.33
N GLY A 120 7.22 -10.33 -0.52
CA GLY A 120 5.85 -10.82 -0.39
C GLY A 120 5.06 -10.75 -1.71
N ALA A 121 5.23 -9.66 -2.46
CA ALA A 121 4.64 -9.52 -3.77
C ALA A 121 5.17 -10.56 -4.77
N VAL A 122 6.49 -10.76 -4.82
CA VAL A 122 7.13 -11.75 -5.72
C VAL A 122 6.67 -13.17 -5.41
N ILE A 123 6.62 -13.54 -4.12
CA ILE A 123 6.15 -14.88 -3.71
C ILE A 123 4.71 -15.10 -4.16
N LEU A 124 3.84 -14.12 -3.96
CA LEU A 124 2.44 -14.27 -4.34
C LEU A 124 2.26 -14.34 -5.87
N VAL A 125 2.98 -13.51 -6.63
CA VAL A 125 2.99 -13.60 -8.10
C VAL A 125 3.47 -14.98 -8.56
N ALA A 126 4.53 -15.52 -7.95
CA ALA A 126 5.01 -16.86 -8.27
C ALA A 126 3.96 -17.93 -7.98
N LEU A 127 3.27 -17.86 -6.84
CA LEU A 127 2.18 -18.78 -6.49
C LEU A 127 1.03 -18.71 -7.51
N PHE A 128 0.62 -17.51 -7.94
CA PHE A 128 -0.38 -17.36 -8.97
C PHE A 128 0.07 -17.96 -10.31
N GLN A 129 1.32 -17.74 -10.71
CA GLN A 129 1.87 -18.32 -11.94
C GLN A 129 1.93 -19.83 -11.90
N LEU A 130 2.41 -20.40 -10.80
CA LEU A 130 2.42 -21.85 -10.56
C LEU A 130 1.01 -22.44 -10.54
N GLY A 131 0.03 -21.71 -10.02
CA GLY A 131 -1.39 -22.03 -10.09
C GLY A 131 -2.02 -21.85 -11.47
N GLY A 132 -1.24 -21.36 -12.44
CA GLY A 132 -1.67 -21.16 -13.82
C GLY A 132 -2.62 -19.98 -14.01
N VAL A 133 -2.50 -18.93 -13.18
CA VAL A 133 -3.30 -17.69 -13.24
C VAL A 133 -2.35 -16.48 -13.25
N PRO A 134 -2.57 -15.43 -14.05
CA PRO A 134 -3.56 -15.32 -15.13
C PRO A 134 -3.12 -16.07 -16.41
N LYS A 135 -4.08 -16.51 -17.23
CA LYS A 135 -3.84 -17.19 -18.49
C LYS A 135 -4.38 -16.39 -19.69
N GLY A 136 -3.84 -16.67 -20.88
CA GLY A 136 -4.33 -16.12 -22.14
C GLY A 136 -4.42 -14.61 -22.14
N ALA A 137 -5.52 -14.06 -22.67
CA ALA A 137 -5.74 -12.62 -22.80
C ALA A 137 -5.59 -11.83 -21.48
N THR A 138 -5.94 -12.43 -20.35
CA THR A 138 -5.76 -11.79 -19.03
C THR A 138 -4.27 -11.65 -18.69
N GLY A 139 -3.45 -12.67 -18.97
CA GLY A 139 -2.00 -12.61 -18.78
C GLY A 139 -1.35 -11.55 -19.66
N GLU A 140 -1.75 -11.44 -20.93
CA GLU A 140 -1.29 -10.41 -21.87
C GLU A 140 -1.69 -9.00 -21.39
N TYR A 141 -2.91 -8.85 -20.88
CA TYR A 141 -3.35 -7.59 -20.28
C TYR A 141 -2.49 -7.16 -19.09
N PHE A 142 -2.16 -8.08 -18.18
CA PHE A 142 -1.25 -7.82 -17.05
C PHE A 142 0.12 -7.34 -17.53
N ALA A 143 0.70 -8.03 -18.53
CA ALA A 143 1.99 -7.66 -19.11
C ALA A 143 1.95 -6.25 -19.74
N THR A 144 0.88 -5.95 -20.48
CA THR A 144 0.68 -4.64 -21.11
C THR A 144 0.58 -3.52 -20.08
N ILE A 145 -0.21 -3.71 -19.02
CA ILE A 145 -0.33 -2.72 -17.95
C ILE A 145 1.01 -2.53 -17.22
N ALA A 146 1.73 -3.61 -16.94
CA ALA A 146 3.04 -3.55 -16.29
C ALA A 146 4.06 -2.78 -17.14
N ALA A 147 4.15 -3.09 -18.44
CA ALA A 147 5.01 -2.38 -19.38
C ALA A 147 4.68 -0.88 -19.44
N GLY A 148 3.39 -0.53 -19.50
CA GLY A 148 2.93 0.85 -19.50
C GLY A 148 3.27 1.61 -18.21
N LYS A 149 3.21 0.93 -17.05
CA LYS A 149 3.62 1.52 -15.76
C LYS A 149 5.14 1.74 -15.67
N MET A 150 5.95 0.85 -16.25
CA MET A 150 7.42 0.95 -16.22
C MET A 150 8.00 1.85 -17.33
N GLY A 151 7.25 2.13 -18.38
CA GLY A 151 7.71 2.89 -19.57
C GLY A 151 7.82 4.41 -19.36
N GLY A 152 7.53 4.93 -18.17
CA GLY A 152 7.66 6.36 -17.87
C GLY A 152 9.09 6.79 -17.63
N THR A 153 9.40 8.10 -17.85
CA THR A 153 10.69 8.65 -17.43
C THR A 153 10.84 8.63 -15.91
N ALA A 154 12.08 8.59 -15.40
CA ALA A 154 12.35 8.55 -13.97
C ALA A 154 11.66 9.70 -13.21
N SER A 155 11.68 10.93 -13.77
CA SER A 155 11.00 12.08 -13.19
C SER A 155 9.48 11.90 -13.13
N THR A 156 8.87 11.43 -14.22
CA THR A 156 7.43 11.16 -14.26
C THR A 156 7.02 10.10 -13.23
N LEU A 157 7.79 9.01 -13.13
CA LEU A 157 7.53 7.95 -12.16
C LEU A 157 7.69 8.45 -10.72
N PHE A 158 8.70 9.30 -10.46
CA PHE A 158 8.93 9.89 -9.15
C PHE A 158 7.74 10.76 -8.70
N PHE A 159 7.29 11.71 -9.54
CA PHE A 159 6.16 12.57 -9.18
C PHE A 159 4.84 11.81 -9.05
N LYS A 160 4.58 10.82 -9.92
CA LYS A 160 3.42 9.91 -9.76
C LYS A 160 3.50 9.13 -8.44
N GLY A 161 4.69 8.66 -8.07
CA GLY A 161 4.92 7.99 -6.78
C GLY A 161 4.65 8.90 -5.58
N MET A 162 5.07 10.17 -5.64
CA MET A 162 4.77 11.17 -4.59
C MET A 162 3.27 11.40 -4.44
N LEU A 163 2.54 11.63 -5.53
CA LEU A 163 1.09 11.84 -5.50
C LEU A 163 0.35 10.61 -4.96
N CYS A 164 0.74 9.43 -5.41
CA CYS A 164 0.24 8.16 -4.90
C CYS A 164 0.46 8.05 -3.38
N ASN A 165 1.70 8.25 -2.93
CA ASN A 165 2.04 8.11 -1.52
C ASN A 165 1.34 9.15 -0.64
N MET A 166 1.11 10.36 -1.14
CA MET A 166 0.34 11.39 -0.44
C MET A 166 -1.07 10.90 -0.09
N LEU A 167 -1.75 10.26 -1.02
CA LEU A 167 -3.10 9.72 -0.78
C LEU A 167 -3.11 8.51 0.16
N VAL A 168 -2.09 7.64 0.08
CA VAL A 168 -1.94 6.54 1.05
C VAL A 168 -1.66 7.08 2.45
N CYS A 169 -0.78 8.07 2.60
CA CYS A 169 -0.52 8.74 3.87
C CYS A 169 -1.78 9.41 4.44
N LEU A 170 -2.59 10.03 3.57
CA LEU A 170 -3.88 10.61 3.95
C LEU A 170 -4.85 9.54 4.46
N ALA A 171 -4.92 8.39 3.79
CA ALA A 171 -5.74 7.26 4.25
C ALA A 171 -5.32 6.80 5.66
N VAL A 172 -4.02 6.64 5.92
CA VAL A 172 -3.47 6.26 7.22
C VAL A 172 -3.81 7.32 8.29
N TRP A 173 -3.64 8.60 7.96
CA TRP A 173 -4.04 9.70 8.84
C TRP A 173 -5.53 9.68 9.18
N CYS A 174 -6.40 9.53 8.18
CA CYS A 174 -7.83 9.42 8.40
C CYS A 174 -8.19 8.22 9.27
N CYS A 175 -7.53 7.07 9.08
CA CYS A 175 -7.74 5.88 9.92
C CYS A 175 -7.38 6.13 11.41
N THR A 176 -6.37 6.96 11.67
CA THR A 176 -6.00 7.34 13.04
C THR A 176 -7.10 8.17 13.72
N LYS A 177 -7.84 8.95 12.94
CA LYS A 177 -8.94 9.80 13.43
C LYS A 177 -10.27 9.06 13.56
N MET A 178 -10.50 8.05 12.74
CA MET A 178 -11.77 7.32 12.70
C MET A 178 -11.88 6.38 13.92
N LYS A 179 -13.04 6.44 14.59
CA LYS A 179 -13.34 5.63 15.78
C LYS A 179 -14.06 4.33 15.43
N THR A 180 -14.54 4.18 14.22
CA THR A 180 -15.27 3.00 13.75
C THR A 180 -14.53 2.33 12.59
N GLU A 181 -14.59 1.01 12.53
CA GLU A 181 -13.97 0.23 11.44
C GLU A 181 -14.59 0.57 10.08
N SER A 182 -15.90 0.78 10.03
CA SER A 182 -16.59 1.22 8.82
C SER A 182 -16.10 2.59 8.33
N GLY A 183 -15.88 3.53 9.25
CA GLY A 183 -15.34 4.85 8.92
C GLY A 183 -13.93 4.76 8.33
N LYS A 184 -13.07 3.89 8.88
CA LYS A 184 -11.74 3.63 8.32
C LYS A 184 -11.82 3.08 6.90
N LEU A 185 -12.67 2.06 6.67
CA LEU A 185 -12.85 1.46 5.34
C LEU A 185 -13.34 2.47 4.31
N ILE A 186 -14.29 3.33 4.66
CA ILE A 186 -14.80 4.39 3.78
C ILE A 186 -13.69 5.37 3.39
N MET A 187 -12.86 5.81 4.35
CA MET A 187 -11.78 6.75 4.05
C MET A 187 -10.66 6.11 3.25
N ILE A 188 -10.30 4.86 3.52
CA ILE A 188 -9.39 4.09 2.68
C ILE A 188 -9.91 4.01 1.25
N PHE A 189 -11.18 3.65 1.09
CA PHE A 189 -11.83 3.57 -0.21
C PHE A 189 -11.68 4.88 -1.00
N TRP A 190 -12.07 6.02 -0.43
CA TRP A 190 -12.00 7.30 -1.12
C TRP A 190 -10.58 7.69 -1.51
N CYS A 191 -9.61 7.53 -0.60
CA CYS A 191 -8.21 7.87 -0.90
C CYS A 191 -7.65 7.01 -2.04
N ILE A 192 -7.97 5.72 -2.06
CA ILE A 192 -7.49 4.82 -3.12
C ILE A 192 -8.26 5.01 -4.42
N TYR A 193 -9.54 5.31 -4.35
CA TYR A 193 -10.35 5.62 -5.53
C TYR A 193 -9.85 6.85 -6.30
N ILE A 194 -9.47 7.91 -5.58
CA ILE A 194 -8.90 9.13 -6.16
C ILE A 194 -7.51 8.88 -6.77
N PHE A 195 -6.76 7.93 -6.24
CA PHE A 195 -5.40 7.62 -6.65
C PHE A 195 -5.32 6.92 -8.02
N MET A 196 -6.33 6.19 -8.42
CA MET A 196 -6.41 5.50 -9.71
C MET A 196 -6.79 6.48 -10.83
#